data_20d51f562e49611c23aa2f189de164ee
#
_entry.id   20d51f562e49611c23aa2f189de164ee
#
_cell.length_a   1.000
_cell.length_b   1.000
_cell.length_c   1.000
_cell.angle_alpha   90.00
_cell.angle_beta   90.00
_cell.angle_gamma   90.00
#
_symmetry.space_group_name_H-M   'P 1'
#
loop_
_entity.id
_entity.type
_entity.pdbx_description
1 polymer ?
#
loop_
_entity_poly.entity_id
_entity_poly.type
_entity_poly.pdbx_seq_one_letter_code
_entity_poly.pdbx_strand_id
1 'polypeptide(L)'
;MSAPGSLGDFCRYALDYEEGRYADDPVRLGGLFREYAGINRTPNIKRTVDLVRSLGIKIEAVPYLDTGGTNMMARGSWHIHYAAKDRPATQKFDIFHELFEVIHKNLNSFNPDCNLVREPYLSRYADRFAAATLIPPSFFLNQVGVTGCDMVKLGEDLELSHQCLLIAVGQHFVDIPFIGVLYEYRPDGAISENKKIEDFVATVVVKTGRARRIKELCGLQTVPARNSHPQIGSLVCAAVTGGRPVLWRSTHIEDSPAILVRPLLSVGREPYRVILLAVPNEESGMISSQVERIEPIPANGDVSCPSEKRCQNSDGCIWKVVGGYDEH
;
A
#
# COMPACT_ATOMS: atom_id res chain seq x y z
N MET A 1 -10.05 22.91 -21.09
CA MET A 1 -8.84 22.08 -21.07
C MET A 1 -8.80 21.32 -22.39
N SER A 2 -7.73 21.46 -23.16
CA SER A 2 -7.51 20.63 -24.37
C SER A 2 -7.39 19.17 -23.94
N ALA A 3 -7.90 18.24 -24.77
CA ALA A 3 -7.71 16.82 -24.53
C ALA A 3 -6.20 16.50 -24.44
N PRO A 4 -5.78 15.60 -23.56
CA PRO A 4 -4.39 15.16 -23.54
C PRO A 4 -4.02 14.61 -24.93
N GLY A 5 -2.79 14.86 -25.37
CA GLY A 5 -2.26 14.33 -26.61
C GLY A 5 -2.09 12.80 -26.56
N SER A 6 -1.54 12.24 -27.64
CA SER A 6 -1.29 10.78 -27.72
C SER A 6 -0.25 10.29 -26.67
N LEU A 7 -0.17 8.97 -26.49
CA LEU A 7 0.88 8.33 -25.69
C LEU A 7 2.29 8.78 -26.12
N GLY A 8 2.52 8.87 -27.44
CA GLY A 8 3.79 9.36 -27.97
C GLY A 8 4.08 10.83 -27.62
N ASP A 9 3.04 11.67 -27.55
CA ASP A 9 3.18 13.06 -27.14
C ASP A 9 3.57 13.16 -25.66
N PHE A 10 2.94 12.35 -24.79
CA PHE A 10 3.32 12.28 -23.39
C PHE A 10 4.76 11.79 -23.23
N CYS A 11 5.17 10.73 -23.93
CA CYS A 11 6.54 10.22 -23.84
C CYS A 11 7.57 11.27 -24.28
N ARG A 12 7.31 12.00 -25.36
CA ARG A 12 8.19 13.12 -25.77
C ARG A 12 8.22 14.21 -24.72
N TYR A 13 7.07 14.63 -24.23
CA TYR A 13 6.97 15.62 -23.15
C TYR A 13 7.77 15.19 -21.91
N ALA A 14 7.70 13.91 -21.50
CA ALA A 14 8.44 13.39 -20.36
C ALA A 14 9.96 13.35 -20.61
N LEU A 15 10.40 13.10 -21.83
CA LEU A 15 11.82 13.11 -22.19
C LEU A 15 12.39 14.54 -22.30
N ASP A 16 11.59 15.49 -22.77
CA ASP A 16 12.00 16.90 -22.90
C ASP A 16 11.98 17.62 -21.53
N TYR A 17 11.21 17.13 -20.59
CA TYR A 17 11.08 17.75 -19.27
C TYR A 17 12.32 17.47 -18.43
N GLU A 18 13.02 18.54 -18.02
CA GLU A 18 14.26 18.48 -17.22
C GLU A 18 15.29 17.46 -17.77
N GLU A 19 15.48 17.43 -19.08
CA GLU A 19 16.47 16.55 -19.75
C GLU A 19 16.24 15.06 -19.47
N GLY A 20 14.97 14.64 -19.29
CA GLY A 20 14.62 13.24 -19.08
C GLY A 20 14.84 12.71 -17.67
N ARG A 21 15.24 13.56 -16.70
CA ARG A 21 15.51 13.14 -15.30
C ARG A 21 14.31 12.55 -14.56
N TYR A 22 13.11 12.70 -15.12
CA TYR A 22 11.89 12.15 -14.54
C TYR A 22 11.57 10.73 -15.01
N ALA A 23 12.18 10.31 -16.10
CA ALA A 23 11.85 9.03 -16.71
C ALA A 23 12.21 7.83 -15.83
N ASP A 24 13.21 7.94 -14.98
CA ASP A 24 13.71 6.89 -14.08
C ASP A 24 13.12 6.95 -12.66
N ASP A 25 12.34 7.99 -12.32
CA ASP A 25 11.59 8.07 -11.05
C ASP A 25 10.09 7.92 -11.28
N PRO A 26 9.48 6.78 -10.94
CA PRO A 26 8.06 6.52 -11.19
C PRO A 26 7.13 7.48 -10.45
N VAL A 27 7.54 8.04 -9.31
CA VAL A 27 6.71 8.99 -8.56
C VAL A 27 6.67 10.34 -9.28
N ARG A 28 7.81 10.80 -9.75
CA ARG A 28 7.91 12.03 -10.53
C ARG A 28 7.21 11.88 -11.87
N LEU A 29 7.41 10.75 -12.55
CA LEU A 29 6.73 10.45 -13.82
C LEU A 29 5.20 10.41 -13.63
N GLY A 30 4.70 9.83 -12.54
CA GLY A 30 3.27 9.84 -12.19
C GLY A 30 2.74 11.26 -11.92
N GLY A 31 3.52 12.10 -11.25
CA GLY A 31 3.21 13.52 -11.06
C GLY A 31 3.14 14.27 -12.39
N LEU A 32 4.12 14.07 -13.26
CA LEU A 32 4.17 14.68 -14.59
C LEU A 32 3.00 14.23 -15.48
N PHE A 33 2.66 12.94 -15.43
CA PHE A 33 1.50 12.41 -16.15
C PHE A 33 0.20 13.04 -15.65
N ARG A 34 0.06 13.22 -14.34
CA ARG A 34 -1.09 13.87 -13.75
C ARG A 34 -1.24 15.32 -14.24
N GLU A 35 -0.15 16.07 -14.30
CA GLU A 35 -0.12 17.44 -14.84
C GLU A 35 -0.52 17.46 -16.32
N TYR A 36 0.09 16.61 -17.11
CA TYR A 36 -0.21 16.46 -18.55
C TYR A 36 -1.67 16.09 -18.79
N ALA A 37 -2.24 15.18 -18.01
CA ALA A 37 -3.62 14.71 -18.12
C ALA A 37 -4.64 15.59 -17.41
N GLY A 38 -4.22 16.66 -16.72
CA GLY A 38 -5.10 17.56 -15.96
C GLY A 38 -5.82 16.88 -14.82
N ILE A 39 -5.15 15.97 -14.10
CA ILE A 39 -5.69 15.24 -12.96
C ILE A 39 -5.44 16.03 -11.66
N ASN A 40 -6.42 16.80 -11.22
CA ASN A 40 -6.34 17.63 -10.02
C ASN A 40 -6.93 16.95 -8.76
N ARG A 41 -7.69 15.87 -8.94
CA ARG A 41 -8.31 15.06 -7.88
C ARG A 41 -8.26 13.60 -8.31
N THR A 42 -8.40 12.68 -7.38
CA THR A 42 -8.53 11.25 -7.69
C THR A 42 -9.63 11.04 -8.74
N PRO A 43 -9.31 10.50 -9.93
CA PRO A 43 -10.30 10.26 -10.97
C PRO A 43 -11.22 9.09 -10.58
N ASN A 44 -12.48 9.14 -10.97
CA ASN A 44 -13.32 7.93 -10.93
C ASN A 44 -12.95 6.97 -12.06
N ILE A 45 -13.48 5.73 -12.02
CA ILE A 45 -13.15 4.69 -13.01
C ILE A 45 -13.45 5.13 -14.45
N LYS A 46 -14.59 5.79 -14.70
CA LYS A 46 -14.97 6.26 -16.02
C LYS A 46 -13.93 7.25 -16.57
N ARG A 47 -13.54 8.25 -15.76
CA ARG A 47 -12.52 9.24 -16.16
C ARG A 47 -11.16 8.57 -16.37
N THR A 48 -10.79 7.58 -15.56
CA THR A 48 -9.56 6.82 -15.75
C THR A 48 -9.54 6.11 -17.11
N VAL A 49 -10.62 5.43 -17.46
CA VAL A 49 -10.77 4.76 -18.75
C VAL A 49 -10.72 5.77 -19.91
N ASP A 50 -11.43 6.89 -19.79
CA ASP A 50 -11.46 7.93 -20.83
C ASP A 50 -10.08 8.58 -21.01
N LEU A 51 -9.32 8.80 -19.94
CA LEU A 51 -7.94 9.29 -20.02
C LEU A 51 -7.03 8.33 -20.79
N VAL A 52 -7.07 7.04 -20.47
CA VAL A 52 -6.24 6.03 -21.15
C VAL A 52 -6.63 5.92 -22.63
N ARG A 53 -7.92 5.98 -22.96
CA ARG A 53 -8.40 6.00 -24.36
C ARG A 53 -7.91 7.23 -25.11
N SER A 54 -7.86 8.38 -24.47
CA SER A 54 -7.37 9.62 -25.12
C SER A 54 -5.90 9.56 -25.49
N LEU A 55 -5.10 8.67 -24.87
CA LEU A 55 -3.72 8.39 -25.27
C LEU A 55 -3.60 7.49 -26.52
N GLY A 56 -4.72 7.02 -27.07
CA GLY A 56 -4.74 6.06 -28.18
C GLY A 56 -4.59 4.60 -27.74
N ILE A 57 -4.74 4.31 -26.46
CA ILE A 57 -4.68 2.95 -25.89
C ILE A 57 -6.09 2.38 -25.86
N LYS A 58 -6.26 1.15 -26.33
CA LYS A 58 -7.51 0.41 -26.17
C LYS A 58 -7.58 -0.16 -24.76
N ILE A 59 -8.72 0.01 -24.10
CA ILE A 59 -8.92 -0.42 -22.73
C ILE A 59 -10.28 -1.09 -22.56
N GLU A 60 -10.29 -2.25 -21.89
CA GLU A 60 -11.49 -3.06 -21.71
C GLU A 60 -11.53 -3.76 -20.36
N ALA A 61 -12.72 -3.77 -19.74
CA ALA A 61 -13.00 -4.59 -18.58
C ALA A 61 -13.29 -6.02 -19.03
N VAL A 62 -12.56 -7.00 -18.52
CA VAL A 62 -12.69 -8.39 -18.95
C VAL A 62 -13.06 -9.33 -17.81
N PRO A 63 -14.00 -10.26 -18.04
CA PRO A 63 -14.48 -11.16 -16.98
C PRO A 63 -13.55 -12.37 -16.72
N TYR A 64 -12.63 -12.65 -17.65
CA TYR A 64 -11.72 -13.79 -17.53
C TYR A 64 -10.49 -13.54 -16.64
N LEU A 65 -10.23 -12.29 -16.28
CA LEU A 65 -9.25 -11.97 -15.26
C LEU A 65 -9.92 -12.11 -13.88
N ASP A 66 -9.31 -12.88 -13.01
CA ASP A 66 -9.81 -13.04 -11.65
C ASP A 66 -9.53 -11.78 -10.82
N THR A 67 -8.39 -11.14 -11.04
CA THR A 67 -7.98 -9.88 -10.41
C THR A 67 -6.86 -9.22 -11.22
N GLY A 68 -6.65 -7.92 -11.01
CA GLY A 68 -5.54 -7.18 -11.59
C GLY A 68 -5.77 -6.73 -13.04
N GLY A 69 -4.66 -6.48 -13.73
CA GLY A 69 -4.64 -6.03 -15.11
C GLY A 69 -3.59 -6.76 -15.95
N THR A 70 -3.62 -6.49 -17.25
CA THR A 70 -2.58 -6.91 -18.19
C THR A 70 -2.52 -5.98 -19.38
N ASN A 71 -1.34 -5.82 -19.96
CA ASN A 71 -1.15 -5.05 -21.18
C ASN A 71 -0.53 -5.88 -22.29
N MET A 72 -0.90 -5.56 -23.53
CA MET A 72 -0.34 -6.19 -24.72
C MET A 72 -0.29 -5.24 -25.90
N MET A 73 0.66 -5.49 -26.81
CA MET A 73 0.68 -4.86 -28.12
C MET A 73 0.00 -5.79 -29.13
N ALA A 74 -1.06 -5.33 -29.77
CA ALA A 74 -1.76 -6.08 -30.79
C ALA A 74 -2.06 -5.19 -32.00
N ARG A 75 -1.67 -5.64 -33.21
CA ARG A 75 -1.90 -4.93 -34.47
C ARG A 75 -1.46 -3.46 -34.45
N GLY A 76 -0.29 -3.18 -33.83
CA GLY A 76 0.27 -1.84 -33.74
C GLY A 76 -0.42 -0.90 -32.73
N SER A 77 -1.31 -1.42 -31.90
CA SER A 77 -1.99 -0.66 -30.85
C SER A 77 -1.76 -1.30 -29.49
N TRP A 78 -1.61 -0.48 -28.46
CA TRP A 78 -1.59 -0.95 -27.06
C TRP A 78 -3.01 -1.26 -26.59
N HIS A 79 -3.13 -2.34 -25.84
CA HIS A 79 -4.35 -2.77 -25.18
C HIS A 79 -4.08 -2.95 -23.70
N ILE A 80 -4.96 -2.45 -22.84
CA ILE A 80 -4.99 -2.70 -21.41
C ILE A 80 -6.29 -3.41 -21.08
N HIS A 81 -6.20 -4.58 -20.46
CA HIS A 81 -7.34 -5.30 -19.92
C HIS A 81 -7.29 -5.24 -18.41
N TYR A 82 -8.42 -5.02 -17.75
CA TYR A 82 -8.53 -5.03 -16.29
C TYR A 82 -9.70 -5.89 -15.83
N ALA A 83 -9.60 -6.43 -14.62
CA ALA A 83 -10.61 -7.35 -14.10
C ALA A 83 -11.95 -6.65 -13.88
N ALA A 84 -13.00 -7.11 -14.57
CA ALA A 84 -14.35 -6.55 -14.46
C ALA A 84 -14.98 -6.76 -13.07
N LYS A 85 -14.54 -7.80 -12.35
CA LYS A 85 -15.05 -8.17 -11.01
C LYS A 85 -14.46 -7.33 -9.88
N ASP A 86 -13.32 -6.68 -10.13
CA ASP A 86 -12.65 -5.89 -9.09
C ASP A 86 -13.45 -4.62 -8.75
N ARG A 87 -13.26 -4.14 -7.53
CA ARG A 87 -13.85 -2.87 -7.10
C ARG A 87 -13.26 -1.71 -7.91
N PRO A 88 -14.02 -0.63 -8.17
CA PRO A 88 -13.53 0.53 -8.92
C PRO A 88 -12.19 1.08 -8.39
N ALA A 89 -11.98 1.05 -7.08
CA ALA A 89 -10.72 1.46 -6.45
C ALA A 89 -9.52 0.62 -6.89
N THR A 90 -9.69 -0.69 -7.01
CA THR A 90 -8.66 -1.63 -7.49
C THR A 90 -8.47 -1.47 -8.99
N GLN A 91 -9.56 -1.41 -9.76
CA GLN A 91 -9.53 -1.23 -11.22
C GLN A 91 -8.72 0.02 -11.63
N LYS A 92 -8.93 1.16 -10.95
CA LYS A 92 -8.18 2.39 -11.22
C LYS A 92 -6.68 2.20 -11.00
N PHE A 93 -6.32 1.55 -9.91
CA PHE A 93 -4.93 1.28 -9.59
C PHE A 93 -4.27 0.38 -10.63
N ASP A 94 -4.93 -0.72 -10.99
CA ASP A 94 -4.43 -1.68 -11.97
C ASP A 94 -4.30 -1.06 -13.37
N ILE A 95 -5.26 -0.23 -13.77
CA ILE A 95 -5.19 0.50 -15.05
C ILE A 95 -3.96 1.40 -15.12
N PHE A 96 -3.64 2.15 -14.06
CA PHE A 96 -2.44 3.00 -14.05
C PHE A 96 -1.15 2.20 -13.85
N HIS A 97 -1.21 1.06 -13.18
CA HIS A 97 -0.10 0.10 -13.13
C HIS A 97 0.27 -0.37 -14.54
N GLU A 98 -0.70 -0.88 -15.30
CA GLU A 98 -0.50 -1.32 -16.68
C GLU A 98 -0.10 -0.18 -17.62
N LEU A 99 -0.66 1.01 -17.41
CA LEU A 99 -0.27 2.20 -18.17
C LEU A 99 1.21 2.54 -17.96
N PHE A 100 1.75 2.41 -16.75
CA PHE A 100 3.17 2.61 -16.51
C PHE A 100 4.02 1.67 -17.37
N GLU A 101 3.69 0.39 -17.42
CA GLU A 101 4.43 -0.57 -18.24
C GLU A 101 4.38 -0.22 -19.72
N VAL A 102 3.23 0.26 -20.20
CA VAL A 102 3.07 0.74 -21.59
C VAL A 102 3.93 1.98 -21.84
N ILE A 103 3.90 2.96 -20.93
CA ILE A 103 4.76 4.16 -20.99
C ILE A 103 6.24 3.76 -21.00
N HIS A 104 6.65 2.89 -20.08
CA HIS A 104 8.02 2.41 -19.95
C HIS A 104 8.52 1.78 -21.25
N LYS A 105 7.74 0.89 -21.87
CA LYS A 105 8.09 0.26 -23.14
C LYS A 105 8.21 1.28 -24.28
N ASN A 106 7.37 2.32 -24.27
CA ASN A 106 7.44 3.39 -25.27
C ASN A 106 8.65 4.32 -25.02
N LEU A 107 8.91 4.74 -23.79
CA LEU A 107 10.10 5.56 -23.47
C LEU A 107 11.39 4.86 -23.88
N ASN A 108 11.53 3.57 -23.61
CA ASN A 108 12.67 2.78 -24.06
C ASN A 108 12.81 2.73 -25.58
N SER A 109 11.69 2.80 -26.33
CA SER A 109 11.75 2.84 -27.80
C SER A 109 12.20 4.19 -28.33
N PHE A 110 11.94 5.30 -27.63
CA PHE A 110 12.39 6.63 -28.00
C PHE A 110 13.83 6.93 -27.57
N ASN A 111 14.24 6.39 -26.43
CA ASN A 111 15.58 6.55 -25.90
C ASN A 111 16.05 5.24 -25.22
N PRO A 112 16.75 4.38 -25.97
CA PRO A 112 17.27 3.11 -25.45
C PRO A 112 18.26 3.26 -24.28
N ASP A 113 18.90 4.42 -24.15
CA ASP A 113 19.83 4.72 -23.05
C ASP A 113 19.12 5.16 -21.76
N CYS A 114 17.81 5.45 -21.83
CA CYS A 114 17.00 5.57 -20.65
C CYS A 114 16.98 4.23 -19.92
N ASN A 115 17.87 4.05 -18.96
CA ASN A 115 17.95 2.87 -18.10
C ASN A 115 16.74 2.81 -17.14
N LEU A 116 15.55 2.85 -17.72
CA LEU A 116 14.31 2.61 -17.01
C LEU A 116 14.34 1.16 -16.53
N VAL A 117 14.30 1.02 -15.27
CA VAL A 117 14.01 -0.16 -14.46
C VAL A 117 14.30 -1.53 -15.09
N ARG A 118 15.29 -2.22 -14.52
CA ARG A 118 15.50 -3.64 -14.82
C ARG A 118 14.39 -4.50 -14.20
N GLU A 119 13.89 -5.49 -14.95
CA GLU A 119 13.24 -6.66 -14.32
C GLU A 119 14.17 -7.18 -13.18
N PRO A 120 13.69 -7.45 -11.96
CA PRO A 120 12.30 -7.72 -11.56
C PRO A 120 11.59 -6.54 -10.85
N TYR A 121 12.08 -5.32 -10.97
CA TYR A 121 11.55 -4.16 -10.21
C TYR A 121 10.40 -3.44 -10.90
N LEU A 122 10.08 -3.80 -12.14
CA LEU A 122 9.09 -3.11 -12.97
C LEU A 122 7.73 -2.97 -12.27
N SER A 123 7.21 -4.06 -11.69
CA SER A 123 5.94 -4.04 -10.97
C SER A 123 5.93 -3.08 -9.78
N ARG A 124 7.04 -2.95 -9.04
CA ARG A 124 7.14 -1.99 -7.93
C ARG A 124 7.12 -0.53 -8.41
N TYR A 125 7.71 -0.28 -9.55
CA TYR A 125 7.74 1.05 -10.16
C TYR A 125 6.35 1.39 -10.71
N ALA A 126 5.66 0.43 -11.31
CA ALA A 126 4.28 0.56 -11.76
C ALA A 126 3.34 0.88 -10.58
N ASP A 127 3.48 0.19 -9.46
CA ASP A 127 2.73 0.48 -8.23
C ASP A 127 2.95 1.93 -7.74
N ARG A 128 4.22 2.39 -7.75
CA ARG A 128 4.57 3.74 -7.32
C ARG A 128 4.05 4.82 -8.26
N PHE A 129 4.12 4.58 -9.57
CA PHE A 129 3.55 5.46 -10.59
C PHE A 129 2.03 5.55 -10.45
N ALA A 130 1.35 4.41 -10.31
CA ALA A 130 -0.10 4.35 -10.15
C ALA A 130 -0.57 5.15 -8.93
N ALA A 131 0.07 4.97 -7.78
CA ALA A 131 -0.24 5.72 -6.58
C ALA A 131 0.00 7.24 -6.77
N ALA A 132 1.15 7.64 -7.34
CA ALA A 132 1.47 9.04 -7.59
C ALA A 132 0.52 9.71 -8.59
N THR A 133 0.03 8.94 -9.58
CA THR A 133 -0.95 9.42 -10.57
C THR A 133 -2.33 9.60 -9.93
N LEU A 134 -2.78 8.65 -9.13
CA LEU A 134 -4.09 8.66 -8.50
C LEU A 134 -4.22 9.69 -7.38
N ILE A 135 -3.14 10.00 -6.69
CA ILE A 135 -3.16 10.76 -5.44
C ILE A 135 -2.35 12.06 -5.57
N PRO A 136 -3.00 13.22 -5.76
CA PRO A 136 -2.34 14.52 -5.69
C PRO A 136 -1.77 14.74 -4.27
N PRO A 137 -0.46 15.06 -4.11
CA PRO A 137 0.19 15.16 -2.79
C PRO A 137 -0.49 16.11 -1.83
N SER A 138 -0.77 17.36 -2.26
CA SER A 138 -1.40 18.37 -1.43
C SER A 138 -2.79 17.98 -0.94
N PHE A 139 -3.57 17.36 -1.81
CA PHE A 139 -4.89 16.85 -1.46
C PHE A 139 -4.81 15.71 -0.44
N PHE A 140 -3.89 14.77 -0.65
CA PHE A 140 -3.69 13.64 0.25
C PHE A 140 -3.24 14.07 1.64
N LEU A 141 -2.23 14.96 1.72
CA LEU A 141 -1.74 15.46 3.00
C LEU A 141 -2.83 16.20 3.78
N ASN A 142 -3.68 16.97 3.11
CA ASN A 142 -4.85 17.58 3.74
C ASN A 142 -5.83 16.54 4.30
N GLN A 143 -6.14 15.50 3.53
CA GLN A 143 -7.05 14.44 3.98
C GLN A 143 -6.48 13.68 5.18
N VAL A 144 -5.19 13.36 5.15
CA VAL A 144 -4.51 12.72 6.29
C VAL A 144 -4.48 13.65 7.51
N GLY A 145 -4.30 14.97 7.33
CA GLY A 145 -4.37 15.95 8.42
C GLY A 145 -5.73 15.99 9.11
N VAL A 146 -6.82 15.73 8.36
CA VAL A 146 -8.20 15.71 8.89
C VAL A 146 -8.59 14.34 9.50
N THR A 147 -8.21 13.26 8.85
CA THR A 147 -8.66 11.91 9.20
C THR A 147 -7.62 11.07 9.94
N GLY A 148 -6.41 11.59 10.09
CA GLY A 148 -5.25 10.76 10.43
C GLY A 148 -4.93 9.77 9.29
N CYS A 149 -4.11 8.76 9.59
CA CYS A 149 -3.87 7.66 8.66
C CYS A 149 -4.96 6.59 8.72
N ASP A 150 -6.24 6.99 8.85
CA ASP A 150 -7.35 6.03 8.77
C ASP A 150 -7.50 5.51 7.35
N MET A 151 -6.82 4.39 7.06
CA MET A 151 -6.78 3.79 5.73
C MET A 151 -8.15 3.34 5.24
N VAL A 152 -9.09 3.02 6.15
CA VAL A 152 -10.45 2.63 5.77
C VAL A 152 -11.22 3.85 5.33
N LYS A 153 -11.25 4.90 6.16
CA LYS A 153 -11.94 6.14 5.83
C LYS A 153 -11.34 6.82 4.61
N LEU A 154 -10.01 6.89 4.52
CA LEU A 154 -9.32 7.41 3.34
C LEU A 154 -9.66 6.60 2.08
N GLY A 155 -9.76 5.27 2.21
CA GLY A 155 -10.14 4.40 1.10
C GLY A 155 -11.55 4.65 0.60
N GLU A 156 -12.49 4.88 1.49
CA GLU A 156 -13.88 5.22 1.18
C GLU A 156 -13.99 6.63 0.58
N ASP A 157 -13.44 7.64 1.25
CA ASP A 157 -13.53 9.05 0.84
C ASP A 157 -12.85 9.33 -0.52
N LEU A 158 -11.76 8.62 -0.82
CA LEU A 158 -10.98 8.78 -2.05
C LEU A 158 -11.30 7.72 -3.11
N GLU A 159 -12.12 6.74 -2.79
CA GLU A 159 -12.36 5.56 -3.63
C GLU A 159 -11.03 4.90 -4.06
N LEU A 160 -10.13 4.66 -3.12
CA LEU A 160 -8.82 4.08 -3.35
C LEU A 160 -8.65 2.75 -2.62
N SER A 161 -7.82 1.88 -3.20
CA SER A 161 -7.44 0.63 -2.54
C SER A 161 -6.46 0.89 -1.37
N HIS A 162 -6.50 0.03 -0.35
CA HIS A 162 -5.58 0.12 0.78
C HIS A 162 -4.11 -0.02 0.34
N GLN A 163 -3.84 -0.80 -0.70
CA GLN A 163 -2.52 -0.89 -1.33
C GLN A 163 -2.07 0.47 -1.85
N CYS A 164 -2.90 1.13 -2.64
CA CYS A 164 -2.61 2.46 -3.19
C CYS A 164 -2.34 3.48 -2.08
N LEU A 165 -3.17 3.49 -1.04
CA LEU A 165 -3.02 4.40 0.11
C LEU A 165 -1.71 4.16 0.87
N LEU A 166 -1.35 2.91 1.17
CA LEU A 166 -0.10 2.60 1.86
C LEU A 166 1.12 3.05 1.04
N ILE A 167 1.11 2.81 -0.27
CA ILE A 167 2.17 3.26 -1.16
C ILE A 167 2.28 4.80 -1.16
N ALA A 168 1.15 5.50 -1.23
CA ALA A 168 1.11 6.96 -1.17
C ALA A 168 1.65 7.51 0.15
N VAL A 169 1.29 6.91 1.30
CA VAL A 169 1.87 7.29 2.60
C VAL A 169 3.38 7.16 2.56
N GLY A 170 3.91 6.04 2.06
CA GLY A 170 5.35 5.85 1.94
C GLY A 170 6.05 6.83 0.99
N GLN A 171 5.33 7.38 0.01
CA GLN A 171 5.84 8.38 -0.92
C GLN A 171 5.84 9.80 -0.34
N HIS A 172 4.84 10.13 0.47
CA HIS A 172 4.63 11.50 0.97
C HIS A 172 5.18 11.75 2.37
N PHE A 173 5.32 10.71 3.20
CA PHE A 173 5.88 10.82 4.54
C PHE A 173 7.37 10.46 4.61
N VAL A 174 8.17 10.98 3.65
CA VAL A 174 9.60 10.67 3.59
C VAL A 174 10.39 11.08 4.83
N ASP A 175 9.93 12.12 5.53
CA ASP A 175 10.57 12.67 6.72
C ASP A 175 10.09 12.02 8.03
N ILE A 176 8.98 11.32 8.01
CA ILE A 176 8.42 10.65 9.17
C ILE A 176 8.83 9.17 9.12
N PRO A 177 9.43 8.61 10.19
CA PRO A 177 9.63 7.18 10.28
C PRO A 177 8.28 6.46 10.20
N PHE A 178 8.11 5.61 9.20
CA PHE A 178 6.84 4.92 8.96
C PHE A 178 7.08 3.52 8.41
N ILE A 179 6.33 2.55 8.93
CA ILE A 179 6.21 1.21 8.38
C ILE A 179 4.73 0.92 8.20
N GLY A 180 4.35 0.54 6.99
CA GLY A 180 3.00 0.08 6.68
C GLY A 180 3.04 -1.30 6.04
N VAL A 181 2.17 -2.20 6.50
CA VAL A 181 2.06 -3.56 5.94
C VAL A 181 0.59 -3.87 5.68
N LEU A 182 0.30 -4.38 4.49
CA LEU A 182 -0.97 -4.97 4.15
C LEU A 182 -0.81 -6.49 4.09
N TYR A 183 -1.53 -7.20 4.94
CA TYR A 183 -1.67 -8.64 4.87
C TYR A 183 -3.00 -8.98 4.22
N GLU A 184 -3.00 -9.96 3.33
CA GLU A 184 -4.20 -10.49 2.67
C GLU A 184 -4.35 -11.97 2.99
N TYR A 185 -5.60 -12.39 3.17
CA TYR A 185 -5.95 -13.79 3.34
C TYR A 185 -5.74 -14.54 2.02
N ARG A 186 -4.85 -15.49 2.02
CA ARG A 186 -4.51 -16.36 0.88
C ARG A 186 -4.34 -17.78 1.36
N PRO A 187 -5.43 -18.53 1.52
CA PRO A 187 -5.35 -19.90 1.99
C PRO A 187 -4.67 -20.81 0.97
N ASP A 188 -3.76 -21.66 1.44
CA ASP A 188 -3.18 -22.74 0.66
C ASP A 188 -4.20 -23.89 0.57
N GLY A 189 -5.04 -23.88 -0.46
CA GLY A 189 -6.03 -24.94 -0.71
C GLY A 189 -7.50 -24.53 -0.54
N ALA A 190 -8.36 -25.50 -0.21
CA ALA A 190 -9.79 -25.23 -0.01
C ALA A 190 -10.03 -24.27 1.15
N ILE A 191 -10.96 -23.34 0.98
CA ILE A 191 -11.32 -22.35 2.00
C ILE A 191 -11.65 -23.10 3.29
N SER A 192 -10.80 -22.94 4.30
CA SER A 192 -11.04 -23.49 5.64
C SER A 192 -12.11 -22.67 6.34
N GLU A 193 -13.05 -23.33 7.03
CA GLU A 193 -14.03 -22.63 7.87
C GLU A 193 -13.37 -21.82 8.99
N ASN A 194 -12.15 -22.20 9.40
CA ASN A 194 -11.36 -21.49 10.40
C ASN A 194 -10.12 -20.87 9.76
N LYS A 195 -10.13 -19.57 9.52
CA LYS A 195 -8.97 -18.80 9.02
C LYS A 195 -7.84 -18.87 10.02
N LYS A 196 -6.70 -19.40 9.58
CA LYS A 196 -5.48 -19.43 10.37
C LYS A 196 -4.66 -18.18 10.11
N ILE A 197 -3.87 -17.77 11.09
CA ILE A 197 -2.95 -16.63 10.93
C ILE A 197 -1.91 -16.89 9.82
N GLU A 198 -1.56 -18.13 9.61
CA GLU A 198 -0.62 -18.60 8.58
C GLU A 198 -1.16 -18.38 7.15
N ASP A 199 -2.48 -18.25 6.99
CA ASP A 199 -3.13 -17.97 5.71
C ASP A 199 -3.02 -16.49 5.29
N PHE A 200 -2.53 -15.62 6.17
CA PHE A 200 -2.31 -14.21 5.85
C PHE A 200 -0.88 -13.99 5.34
N VAL A 201 -0.77 -13.29 4.22
CA VAL A 201 0.51 -13.00 3.54
C VAL A 201 0.67 -11.50 3.39
N ALA A 202 1.85 -10.97 3.70
CA ALA A 202 2.19 -9.57 3.48
C ALA A 202 2.30 -9.30 1.97
N THR A 203 1.32 -8.64 1.39
CA THR A 203 1.29 -8.32 -0.04
C THR A 203 1.92 -6.97 -0.34
N VAL A 204 1.79 -6.02 0.57
CA VAL A 204 2.40 -4.70 0.48
C VAL A 204 3.20 -4.42 1.73
N VAL A 205 4.44 -3.98 1.55
CA VAL A 205 5.31 -3.52 2.64
C VAL A 205 5.91 -2.19 2.23
N VAL A 206 5.56 -1.16 2.96
CA VAL A 206 6.03 0.22 2.73
C VAL A 206 6.89 0.66 3.91
N LYS A 207 8.00 1.30 3.61
CA LYS A 207 8.95 1.85 4.59
C LYS A 207 9.41 3.20 4.08
N THR A 208 9.40 4.20 4.95
CA THR A 208 10.05 5.48 4.62
C THR A 208 11.56 5.39 4.80
N GLY A 209 12.30 6.37 4.30
CA GLY A 209 13.77 6.41 4.46
C GLY A 209 14.23 6.40 5.92
N ARG A 210 13.41 6.89 6.85
CA ARG A 210 13.70 6.92 8.31
C ARG A 210 13.14 5.73 9.09
N ALA A 211 12.53 4.75 8.42
CA ALA A 211 11.95 3.57 9.07
C ALA A 211 12.95 2.73 9.89
N ARG A 212 14.26 2.92 9.68
CA ARG A 212 15.31 2.30 10.52
C ARG A 212 15.15 2.67 12.00
N ARG A 213 14.78 3.93 12.30
CA ARG A 213 14.53 4.37 13.67
C ARG A 213 13.42 3.55 14.35
N ILE A 214 12.29 3.28 13.63
CA ILE A 214 11.21 2.43 14.16
C ILE A 214 11.73 1.02 14.46
N LYS A 215 12.54 0.46 13.55
CA LYS A 215 13.11 -0.87 13.71
C LYS A 215 13.97 -0.97 14.96
N GLU A 216 14.79 0.06 15.22
CA GLU A 216 15.64 0.16 16.40
C GLU A 216 14.80 0.30 17.68
N LEU A 217 13.77 1.15 17.65
CA LEU A 217 12.88 1.39 18.79
C LEU A 217 12.00 0.19 19.15
N CYS A 218 11.54 -0.56 18.14
CA CYS A 218 10.69 -1.75 18.36
C CYS A 218 11.48 -2.98 18.81
N GLY A 219 12.81 -2.96 18.80
CA GLY A 219 13.61 -4.18 18.93
C GLY A 219 13.29 -5.22 17.82
N LEU A 220 12.56 -4.80 16.79
CA LEU A 220 12.20 -5.66 15.66
C LEU A 220 13.46 -6.07 14.91
N GLN A 221 13.87 -7.32 15.03
CA GLN A 221 15.02 -7.83 14.28
C GLN A 221 14.78 -7.75 12.77
N THR A 222 13.52 -7.89 12.34
CA THR A 222 13.14 -7.79 10.93
C THR A 222 11.82 -7.04 10.75
N VAL A 223 11.79 -6.06 9.86
CA VAL A 223 10.52 -5.55 9.31
C VAL A 223 9.94 -6.63 8.41
N PRO A 224 8.62 -6.90 8.45
CA PRO A 224 8.01 -7.90 7.59
C PRO A 224 8.46 -7.74 6.14
N ALA A 225 8.81 -8.83 5.49
CA ALA A 225 9.12 -8.85 4.07
C ALA A 225 7.84 -9.10 3.26
N ARG A 226 7.82 -8.66 1.99
CA ARG A 226 6.75 -9.07 1.07
C ARG A 226 6.74 -10.61 0.98
N ASN A 227 5.56 -11.19 0.94
CA ASN A 227 5.29 -12.64 0.98
C ASN A 227 5.66 -13.34 2.30
N SER A 228 5.91 -12.59 3.38
CA SER A 228 6.05 -13.19 4.72
C SER A 228 4.68 -13.36 5.38
N HIS A 229 4.59 -14.33 6.26
CA HIS A 229 3.43 -14.57 7.11
C HIS A 229 3.57 -13.82 8.44
N PRO A 230 2.45 -13.42 9.08
CA PRO A 230 2.49 -12.91 10.45
C PRO A 230 2.96 -14.00 11.39
N GLN A 231 3.71 -13.61 12.41
CA GLN A 231 4.14 -14.55 13.45
C GLN A 231 2.98 -14.89 14.39
N ILE A 232 2.91 -16.16 14.82
CA ILE A 232 1.99 -16.61 15.85
C ILE A 232 2.29 -15.83 17.15
N GLY A 233 1.25 -15.33 17.83
CA GLY A 233 1.41 -14.51 19.05
C GLY A 233 1.75 -13.05 18.79
N SER A 234 1.80 -12.59 17.52
CA SER A 234 1.99 -11.19 17.17
C SER A 234 0.73 -10.35 17.40
N LEU A 235 0.88 -9.01 17.37
CA LEU A 235 -0.27 -8.07 17.37
C LEU A 235 -1.22 -8.34 16.22
N VAL A 236 -0.71 -8.81 15.06
CA VAL A 236 -1.53 -9.22 13.92
C VAL A 236 -2.39 -10.42 14.25
N CYS A 237 -1.81 -11.41 14.94
CA CYS A 237 -2.55 -12.58 15.42
C CYS A 237 -3.69 -12.17 16.36
N ALA A 238 -3.41 -11.31 17.34
CA ALA A 238 -4.41 -10.81 18.27
C ALA A 238 -5.55 -10.05 17.56
N ALA A 239 -5.23 -9.20 16.59
CA ALA A 239 -6.22 -8.46 15.82
C ALA A 239 -7.08 -9.37 14.94
N VAL A 240 -6.49 -10.39 14.31
CA VAL A 240 -7.21 -11.36 13.47
C VAL A 240 -8.15 -12.20 14.33
N THR A 241 -7.65 -12.77 15.43
CA THR A 241 -8.44 -13.64 16.31
C THR A 241 -9.54 -12.86 17.01
N GLY A 242 -9.27 -11.61 17.44
CA GLY A 242 -10.24 -10.77 18.11
C GLY A 242 -11.24 -10.08 17.16
N GLY A 243 -10.98 -10.07 15.86
CA GLY A 243 -11.79 -9.37 14.85
C GLY A 243 -11.89 -7.85 15.10
N ARG A 244 -10.96 -7.27 15.84
CA ARG A 244 -10.98 -5.86 16.26
C ARG A 244 -9.59 -5.22 16.11
N PRO A 245 -9.53 -3.88 15.93
CA PRO A 245 -8.28 -3.17 15.91
C PRO A 245 -7.53 -3.30 17.24
N VAL A 246 -6.21 -3.34 17.17
CA VAL A 246 -5.29 -3.37 18.32
C VAL A 246 -4.30 -2.23 18.16
N LEU A 247 -4.22 -1.34 19.15
CA LEU A 247 -3.19 -0.33 19.26
C LEU A 247 -2.25 -0.69 20.39
N TRP A 248 -0.97 -0.75 20.09
CA TRP A 248 0.07 -0.87 21.08
C TRP A 248 0.85 0.43 21.21
N ARG A 249 1.07 0.87 22.44
CA ARG A 249 1.93 1.99 22.83
C ARG A 249 2.66 1.61 24.11
N SER A 250 3.94 1.90 24.20
CA SER A 250 4.62 1.88 25.49
C SER A 250 4.35 3.20 26.21
N THR A 251 4.00 3.12 27.49
CA THR A 251 3.84 4.29 28.37
C THR A 251 5.13 4.64 29.11
N HIS A 252 6.12 3.75 29.08
CA HIS A 252 7.33 3.85 29.90
C HIS A 252 8.59 4.23 29.11
N ILE A 253 8.52 4.18 27.76
CA ILE A 253 9.65 4.48 26.88
C ILE A 253 9.25 5.62 25.97
N GLU A 254 9.78 6.82 26.20
CA GLU A 254 9.47 8.02 25.41
C GLU A 254 9.66 7.82 23.90
N ASP A 255 10.67 7.04 23.52
CA ASP A 255 11.01 6.75 22.12
C ASP A 255 10.37 5.48 21.55
N SER A 256 9.44 4.84 22.24
CA SER A 256 8.82 3.60 21.72
C SER A 256 7.90 3.90 20.54
N PRO A 257 7.75 2.96 19.59
CA PRO A 257 6.79 3.15 18.51
C PRO A 257 5.35 2.96 18.97
N ALA A 258 4.43 3.61 18.29
CA ALA A 258 3.02 3.25 18.32
C ALA A 258 2.73 2.31 17.14
N ILE A 259 2.08 1.19 17.41
CA ILE A 259 1.74 0.19 16.38
C ILE A 259 0.23 -0.03 16.40
N LEU A 260 -0.41 0.29 15.28
CA LEU A 260 -1.83 -0.02 15.05
C LEU A 260 -1.94 -1.22 14.12
N VAL A 261 -2.73 -2.20 14.52
CA VAL A 261 -3.13 -3.32 13.67
C VAL A 261 -4.63 -3.33 13.53
N ARG A 262 -5.13 -3.18 12.31
CA ARG A 262 -6.56 -3.11 12.00
C ARG A 262 -6.99 -4.22 11.07
N PRO A 263 -7.80 -5.20 11.52
CA PRO A 263 -8.41 -6.17 10.64
C PRO A 263 -9.54 -5.51 9.83
N LEU A 264 -9.63 -5.87 8.56
CA LEU A 264 -10.70 -5.50 7.66
C LEU A 264 -11.64 -6.69 7.53
N LEU A 265 -12.89 -6.51 7.92
CA LEU A 265 -13.85 -7.59 8.01
C LEU A 265 -14.68 -7.69 6.72
N SER A 266 -14.94 -8.91 6.27
CA SER A 266 -15.92 -9.20 5.23
C SER A 266 -17.35 -9.04 5.75
N VAL A 267 -18.34 -9.20 4.88
CA VAL A 267 -19.76 -9.17 5.24
C VAL A 267 -20.11 -10.18 6.36
N GLY A 268 -19.41 -11.32 6.41
CA GLY A 268 -19.50 -12.31 7.48
C GLY A 268 -18.74 -11.99 8.76
N ARG A 269 -18.21 -10.76 8.89
CA ARG A 269 -17.36 -10.30 10.00
C ARG A 269 -16.03 -11.05 10.15
N GLU A 270 -15.60 -11.79 9.14
CA GLU A 270 -14.33 -12.46 9.15
C GLU A 270 -13.23 -11.55 8.55
N PRO A 271 -12.02 -11.49 9.16
CA PRO A 271 -10.91 -10.76 8.60
C PRO A 271 -10.51 -11.33 7.23
N TYR A 272 -10.42 -10.47 6.22
CA TYR A 272 -9.91 -10.83 4.89
C TYR A 272 -8.63 -10.07 4.52
N ARG A 273 -8.37 -8.98 5.24
CA ARG A 273 -7.15 -8.18 5.17
C ARG A 273 -6.80 -7.67 6.55
N VAL A 274 -5.52 -7.35 6.75
CA VAL A 274 -5.04 -6.70 7.97
C VAL A 274 -4.08 -5.59 7.59
N ILE A 275 -4.29 -4.39 8.12
CA ILE A 275 -3.38 -3.27 7.97
C ILE A 275 -2.59 -3.11 9.27
N LEU A 276 -1.26 -3.10 9.16
CA LEU A 276 -0.36 -2.75 10.25
C LEU A 276 0.30 -1.41 9.92
N LEU A 277 0.23 -0.47 10.84
CA LEU A 277 0.90 0.82 10.76
C LEU A 277 1.79 0.97 12.00
N ALA A 278 3.06 1.34 11.81
CA ALA A 278 3.96 1.67 12.90
C ALA A 278 4.60 3.04 12.67
N VAL A 279 4.54 3.89 13.68
CA VAL A 279 5.11 5.25 13.71
C VAL A 279 5.81 5.47 15.06
N PRO A 280 6.72 6.46 15.18
CA PRO A 280 7.23 6.89 16.48
C PRO A 280 6.09 7.32 17.40
N ASN A 281 6.26 7.20 18.72
CA ASN A 281 5.20 7.52 19.68
C ASN A 281 4.79 8.99 19.64
N GLU A 282 5.73 9.89 19.36
CA GLU A 282 5.45 11.32 19.13
C GLU A 282 4.50 11.57 17.96
N GLU A 283 4.53 10.70 16.95
CA GLU A 283 3.66 10.74 15.76
C GLU A 283 2.40 9.88 15.93
N SER A 284 2.20 9.31 17.11
CA SER A 284 1.08 8.38 17.36
C SER A 284 -0.30 9.02 17.14
N GLY A 285 -0.41 10.36 17.19
CA GLY A 285 -1.60 11.09 16.80
C GLY A 285 -2.08 10.76 15.39
N MET A 286 -1.15 10.47 14.46
CA MET A 286 -1.48 10.11 13.07
C MET A 286 -2.29 8.82 12.95
N ILE A 287 -2.13 7.90 13.91
CA ILE A 287 -2.79 6.58 13.88
C ILE A 287 -3.80 6.42 15.00
N SER A 288 -3.82 7.28 16.00
CA SER A 288 -4.64 7.14 17.20
C SER A 288 -6.07 7.65 17.07
N SER A 289 -6.35 8.54 16.11
CA SER A 289 -7.72 9.00 15.85
C SER A 289 -8.70 7.87 15.50
N GLN A 290 -8.16 6.70 15.10
CA GLN A 290 -8.91 5.49 14.82
C GLN A 290 -9.26 4.68 16.08
N VAL A 291 -8.83 5.13 17.25
CA VAL A 291 -8.68 4.28 18.45
C VAL A 291 -9.55 4.75 19.61
N GLU A 292 -10.43 5.73 19.44
CA GLU A 292 -11.33 6.18 20.53
C GLU A 292 -12.14 5.06 21.22
N ARG A 293 -12.06 3.82 20.70
CA ARG A 293 -12.75 2.64 21.25
C ARG A 293 -11.85 1.44 21.52
N ILE A 294 -10.53 1.58 21.43
CA ILE A 294 -9.62 0.46 21.70
C ILE A 294 -9.06 0.65 23.12
N GLU A 295 -9.36 -0.29 23.99
CA GLU A 295 -8.69 -0.38 25.28
C GLU A 295 -7.19 -0.52 25.04
N PRO A 296 -6.34 0.34 25.64
CA PRO A 296 -4.91 0.15 25.56
C PRO A 296 -4.60 -1.23 26.13
N ILE A 297 -3.75 -1.98 25.45
CA ILE A 297 -3.19 -3.21 26.01
C ILE A 297 -2.38 -2.76 27.24
N PRO A 298 -2.70 -3.25 28.45
CA PRO A 298 -1.98 -2.84 29.65
C PRO A 298 -0.49 -3.12 29.46
N ALA A 299 0.34 -2.16 29.83
CA ALA A 299 1.80 -2.26 29.76
C ALA A 299 2.38 -3.38 30.64
N ASN A 300 1.57 -3.93 31.54
CA ASN A 300 1.96 -4.89 32.57
C ASN A 300 1.88 -6.33 32.07
N GLY A 301 2.45 -6.67 30.93
CA GLY A 301 2.80 -8.05 30.62
C GLY A 301 1.71 -9.16 30.66
N ASP A 302 0.55 -8.87 31.23
CA ASP A 302 -0.54 -9.82 31.48
C ASP A 302 -1.54 -9.94 30.34
N VAL A 303 -1.17 -9.56 29.14
CA VAL A 303 -1.94 -9.98 27.97
C VAL A 303 -1.45 -11.38 27.60
N SER A 304 -1.97 -12.35 28.31
CA SER A 304 -1.89 -13.74 27.88
C SER A 304 -2.40 -13.80 26.43
N CYS A 305 -1.50 -14.16 25.51
CA CYS A 305 -1.90 -14.46 24.14
C CYS A 305 -3.07 -15.45 24.23
N PRO A 306 -4.24 -15.20 23.58
CA PRO A 306 -5.37 -16.14 23.62
C PRO A 306 -5.00 -17.57 23.24
N SER A 307 -3.79 -17.77 22.72
CA SER A 307 -3.19 -19.04 22.37
C SER A 307 -2.00 -19.41 23.27
N GLU A 308 -2.03 -19.10 24.57
CA GLU A 308 -0.93 -19.37 25.53
C GLU A 308 -0.24 -20.73 25.38
N LYS A 309 -0.96 -21.75 24.95
CA LYS A 309 -0.40 -23.09 24.73
C LYS A 309 0.54 -23.23 23.51
N ARG A 310 0.56 -22.24 22.59
CA ARG A 310 1.37 -22.29 21.36
C ARG A 310 2.53 -21.31 21.29
N CYS A 311 2.52 -20.27 22.14
CA CYS A 311 3.53 -19.19 22.11
C CYS A 311 4.82 -19.49 22.86
N GLN A 312 4.96 -20.66 23.50
CA GLN A 312 6.06 -20.93 24.43
C GLN A 312 7.47 -20.98 23.82
N ASN A 313 7.63 -20.97 22.51
CA ASN A 313 8.93 -21.18 21.85
C ASN A 313 9.29 -20.27 20.66
N SER A 314 8.68 -19.10 20.49
CA SER A 314 9.06 -18.23 19.36
C SER A 314 9.90 -17.03 19.80
N ASP A 315 11.20 -17.08 19.55
CA ASP A 315 12.17 -15.99 19.81
C ASP A 315 11.98 -14.73 18.94
N GLY A 316 10.89 -14.65 18.19
CA GLY A 316 10.56 -13.55 17.31
C GLY A 316 9.15 -12.97 17.50
N CYS A 317 8.44 -13.30 18.56
CA CYS A 317 7.12 -12.78 18.84
C CYS A 317 7.20 -11.31 19.28
N ILE A 318 6.45 -10.41 18.64
CA ILE A 318 6.37 -8.99 19.04
C ILE A 318 5.96 -8.85 20.52
N TRP A 319 5.12 -9.75 21.05
CA TRP A 319 4.75 -9.78 22.47
C TRP A 319 5.93 -10.05 23.40
N LYS A 320 6.84 -10.97 23.05
CA LYS A 320 8.04 -11.24 23.83
C LYS A 320 9.03 -10.08 23.80
N VAL A 321 9.14 -9.41 22.67
CA VAL A 321 10.03 -8.24 22.55
C VAL A 321 9.53 -7.07 23.39
N VAL A 322 8.20 -6.93 23.52
CA VAL A 322 7.56 -5.86 24.29
C VAL A 322 7.50 -6.16 25.79
N GLY A 323 7.30 -7.42 26.20
CA GLY A 323 7.31 -7.83 27.61
C GLY A 323 8.71 -8.05 28.20
N GLY A 324 9.74 -8.17 27.36
CA GLY A 324 11.12 -8.42 27.80
C GLY A 324 11.90 -7.19 28.28
N TYR A 325 11.32 -6.00 28.25
CA TYR A 325 11.96 -4.76 28.70
C TYR A 325 11.62 -4.38 30.16
N ASP A 326 10.73 -5.13 30.83
CA ASP A 326 10.35 -4.86 32.23
C ASP A 326 11.20 -5.63 33.27
N GLU A 327 12.25 -6.34 32.84
CA GLU A 327 13.16 -7.02 33.76
C GLU A 327 14.59 -6.47 33.67
N HIS A 328 14.80 -5.16 33.93
CA HIS A 328 16.10 -4.69 34.45
C HIS A 328 16.00 -3.25 34.93
#